data_2a830b8b37b989c7a5893fadb0ccd56f
#
_entry.id   2a830b8b37b989c7a5893fadb0ccd56f
#
_cell.length_a   1.000
_cell.length_b   1.000
_cell.length_c   1.000
_cell.angle_alpha   90.00
_cell.angle_beta   90.00
_cell.angle_gamma   90.00
#
_symmetry.space_group_name_H-M   'P 1'
#
loop_
_entity.id
_entity.type
_entity.pdbx_description
1 polymer ?
#
loop_
_entity_poly.entity_id
_entity_poly.type
_entity_poly.pdbx_seq_one_letter_code
_entity_poly.pdbx_strand_id
1 'polypeptide(L)'
;MAGVRVVLTYRDYAALPNDGRRHEIYDGELSVTPAPSPWHQDVVLNLATLLRAHVAELGLGKVFVAPIDVILSDTSVVQPDVVYVATDRLALITRLGIEGAPTLVVEVLSPSTTVSDRHTKMQLYARHGIPWYWLVDPDARTAEVYRLERGVYELAARVAGDQPLCAAPFPDLTMAPEALWA
;
A
#
# COMPACT_ATOMS: atom_id res chain seq x y z
N MET A 1 26.06 24.73 -12.39
CA MET A 1 25.57 25.03 -11.03
C MET A 1 24.75 23.84 -10.56
N ALA A 2 25.18 23.12 -9.52
CA ALA A 2 24.38 22.05 -8.95
C ALA A 2 23.19 22.73 -8.25
N GLY A 3 21.97 22.45 -8.70
CA GLY A 3 20.77 22.93 -8.06
C GLY A 3 20.70 22.41 -6.63
N VAL A 4 20.35 23.25 -5.68
CA VAL A 4 20.06 22.82 -4.30
C VAL A 4 18.79 21.96 -4.37
N ARG A 5 18.94 20.66 -4.14
CA ARG A 5 17.80 19.75 -4.02
C ARG A 5 17.14 20.04 -2.67
N VAL A 6 15.90 20.51 -2.69
CA VAL A 6 15.08 20.65 -1.46
C VAL A 6 14.61 19.27 -1.07
N VAL A 7 14.91 18.86 0.15
CA VAL A 7 14.43 17.58 0.74
C VAL A 7 13.32 17.94 1.71
N LEU A 8 12.10 17.52 1.40
CA LEU A 8 10.93 17.73 2.26
C LEU A 8 10.93 16.76 3.43
N THR A 9 10.50 17.28 4.58
CA THR A 9 10.32 16.51 5.82
C THR A 9 8.83 16.27 6.10
N TYR A 10 8.53 15.42 7.08
CA TYR A 10 7.15 15.24 7.57
C TYR A 10 6.52 16.58 8.00
N ARG A 11 7.30 17.48 8.58
CA ARG A 11 6.81 18.82 8.96
C ARG A 11 6.37 19.63 7.74
N ASP A 12 7.13 19.56 6.64
CA ASP A 12 6.78 20.26 5.39
C ASP A 12 5.55 19.61 4.76
N TYR A 13 5.48 18.28 4.77
CA TYR A 13 4.32 17.50 4.31
C TYR A 13 3.05 17.88 5.09
N ALA A 14 3.10 17.90 6.41
CA ALA A 14 1.96 18.26 7.26
C ALA A 14 1.48 19.70 7.09
N ALA A 15 2.31 20.57 6.53
CA ALA A 15 1.98 21.97 6.20
C ALA A 15 1.40 22.14 4.77
N LEU A 16 1.34 21.08 3.97
CA LEU A 16 0.74 21.15 2.63
C LEU A 16 -0.76 21.49 2.71
N PRO A 17 -1.28 22.22 1.72
CA PRO A 17 -2.69 22.58 1.71
C PRO A 17 -3.56 21.31 1.55
N ASN A 18 -4.68 21.28 2.28
CA ASN A 18 -5.70 20.27 2.04
C ASN A 18 -6.56 20.71 0.83
N ASP A 19 -6.02 20.45 -0.36
CA ASP A 19 -6.65 20.83 -1.65
C ASP A 19 -7.42 19.66 -2.29
N GLY A 20 -7.64 18.57 -1.55
CA GLY A 20 -8.32 17.35 -2.00
C GLY A 20 -7.45 16.43 -2.87
N ARG A 21 -6.18 16.76 -3.06
CA ARG A 21 -5.23 15.89 -3.76
C ARG A 21 -4.52 14.97 -2.77
N ARG A 22 -4.08 13.83 -3.27
CA ARG A 22 -3.23 12.90 -2.53
C ARG A 22 -1.77 13.34 -2.66
N HIS A 23 -1.18 13.73 -1.55
CA HIS A 23 0.22 14.11 -1.46
C HIS A 23 0.98 13.00 -0.75
N GLU A 24 2.16 12.66 -1.27
CA GLU A 24 3.10 11.70 -0.69
C GLU A 24 4.51 12.29 -0.79
N ILE A 25 5.43 11.87 0.08
CA ILE A 25 6.85 12.20 -0.06
C ILE A 25 7.68 10.93 -0.08
N TYR A 26 8.57 10.82 -1.07
CA TYR A 26 9.49 9.70 -1.25
C TYR A 26 10.93 10.21 -1.15
N ASP A 27 11.62 9.89 -0.05
CA ASP A 27 12.98 10.38 0.22
C ASP A 27 13.09 11.92 0.08
N GLY A 28 12.06 12.64 0.54
CA GLY A 28 11.98 14.09 0.49
C GLY A 28 11.51 14.69 -0.84
N GLU A 29 11.12 13.88 -1.83
CA GLU A 29 10.52 14.34 -3.09
C GLU A 29 8.99 14.27 -3.02
N LEU A 30 8.32 15.38 -3.35
CA LEU A 30 6.86 15.45 -3.38
C LEU A 30 6.32 14.70 -4.60
N SER A 31 5.35 13.85 -4.34
CA SER A 31 4.50 13.20 -5.34
C SER A 31 3.05 13.62 -5.13
N VAL A 32 2.37 13.97 -6.22
CA VAL A 32 0.95 14.34 -6.19
C VAL A 32 0.21 13.42 -7.14
N THR A 33 -0.75 12.67 -6.60
CA THR A 33 -1.53 11.70 -7.37
C THR A 33 -2.94 12.25 -7.64
N PRO A 34 -3.44 12.13 -8.87
CA PRO A 34 -4.83 12.48 -9.20
C PRO A 34 -5.83 11.55 -8.50
N ALA A 35 -7.11 11.95 -8.47
CA ALA A 35 -8.17 11.11 -7.97
C ALA A 35 -8.23 9.78 -8.74
N PRO A 36 -8.45 8.64 -8.05
CA PRO A 36 -8.55 7.33 -8.68
C PRO A 36 -9.83 7.20 -9.53
N SER A 37 -9.81 6.23 -10.45
CA SER A 37 -11.00 5.86 -11.22
C SER A 37 -12.01 5.07 -10.36
N PRO A 38 -13.30 5.03 -10.76
CA PRO A 38 -14.29 4.17 -10.09
C PRO A 38 -13.87 2.70 -10.02
N TRP A 39 -13.29 2.15 -11.08
CA TRP A 39 -12.80 0.75 -11.14
C TRP A 39 -11.69 0.47 -10.13
N HIS A 40 -10.76 1.41 -9.99
CA HIS A 40 -9.73 1.32 -8.98
C HIS A 40 -10.34 1.29 -7.57
N GLN A 41 -11.28 2.21 -7.29
CA GLN A 41 -11.94 2.29 -5.97
C GLN A 41 -12.75 1.04 -5.65
N ASP A 42 -13.40 0.44 -6.65
CA ASP A 42 -14.19 -0.76 -6.48
C ASP A 42 -13.30 -1.94 -6.04
N VAL A 43 -12.18 -2.15 -6.74
CA VAL A 43 -11.21 -3.19 -6.36
C VAL A 43 -10.60 -2.93 -4.97
N VAL A 44 -10.27 -1.67 -4.64
CA VAL A 44 -9.80 -1.31 -3.30
C VAL A 44 -10.84 -1.68 -2.23
N LEU A 45 -12.11 -1.34 -2.46
CA LEU A 45 -13.19 -1.62 -1.52
C LEU A 45 -13.42 -3.12 -1.35
N ASN A 46 -13.46 -3.87 -2.44
CA ASN A 46 -13.65 -5.32 -2.44
C ASN A 46 -12.51 -6.00 -1.65
N LEU A 47 -11.26 -5.67 -1.99
CA LEU A 47 -10.10 -6.22 -1.32
C LEU A 47 -10.08 -5.87 0.18
N ALA A 48 -10.31 -4.61 0.50
CA ALA A 48 -10.34 -4.15 1.89
C ALA A 48 -11.46 -4.82 2.70
N THR A 49 -12.62 -5.05 2.10
CA THR A 49 -13.75 -5.73 2.74
C THR A 49 -13.41 -7.18 3.07
N LEU A 50 -12.85 -7.91 2.11
CA LEU A 50 -12.44 -9.32 2.28
C LEU A 50 -11.34 -9.45 3.35
N LEU A 51 -10.30 -8.63 3.26
CA LEU A 51 -9.21 -8.62 4.24
C LEU A 51 -9.70 -8.24 5.64
N ARG A 52 -10.52 -7.19 5.74
CA ARG A 52 -11.03 -6.71 7.02
C ARG A 52 -11.92 -7.74 7.71
N ALA A 53 -12.79 -8.42 6.97
CA ALA A 53 -13.64 -9.47 7.50
C ALA A 53 -12.79 -10.60 8.11
N HIS A 54 -11.84 -11.12 7.36
CA HIS A 54 -10.94 -12.19 7.78
C HIS A 54 -10.08 -11.79 8.99
N VAL A 55 -9.46 -10.59 8.93
CA VAL A 55 -8.61 -10.07 10.01
C VAL A 55 -9.40 -9.85 11.29
N ALA A 56 -10.64 -9.36 11.20
CA ALA A 56 -11.51 -9.14 12.35
C ALA A 56 -12.00 -10.45 12.96
N GLU A 57 -12.41 -11.41 12.14
CA GLU A 57 -12.89 -12.72 12.60
C GLU A 57 -11.83 -13.48 13.40
N LEU A 58 -10.59 -13.45 12.93
CA LEU A 58 -9.47 -14.18 13.55
C LEU A 58 -8.66 -13.34 14.55
N GLY A 59 -9.01 -12.06 14.74
CA GLY A 59 -8.28 -11.17 15.67
C GLY A 59 -6.84 -10.89 15.27
N LEU A 60 -6.53 -10.87 13.95
CA LEU A 60 -5.17 -10.78 13.43
C LEU A 60 -4.57 -9.37 13.46
N GLY A 61 -5.38 -8.34 13.69
CA GLY A 61 -4.92 -6.95 13.68
C GLY A 61 -5.94 -5.98 13.10
N LYS A 62 -5.49 -5.05 12.28
CA LYS A 62 -6.35 -4.02 11.66
C LYS A 62 -6.03 -3.79 10.19
N VAL A 63 -7.07 -3.48 9.41
CA VAL A 63 -6.98 -3.10 7.99
C VAL A 63 -7.48 -1.67 7.83
N PHE A 64 -6.76 -0.88 7.06
CA PHE A 64 -7.08 0.50 6.72
C PHE A 64 -7.06 0.70 5.21
N VAL A 65 -7.74 1.74 4.74
CA VAL A 65 -7.73 2.17 3.34
C VAL A 65 -7.32 3.64 3.23
N ALA A 66 -6.78 4.02 2.10
CA ALA A 66 -6.47 5.41 1.80
C ALA A 66 -7.71 6.32 1.90
N PRO A 67 -7.54 7.60 2.30
CA PRO A 67 -6.28 8.23 2.68
C PRO A 67 -5.91 7.94 4.14
N ILE A 68 -4.76 7.35 4.37
CA ILE A 68 -4.14 7.22 5.68
C ILE A 68 -2.62 7.33 5.52
N ASP A 69 -1.98 8.16 6.33
CA ASP A 69 -0.54 8.33 6.29
C ASP A 69 0.17 7.11 6.89
N VAL A 70 1.10 6.55 6.13
CA VAL A 70 2.12 5.63 6.60
C VAL A 70 3.44 6.40 6.64
N ILE A 71 3.86 6.77 7.83
CA ILE A 71 5.05 7.59 8.09
C ILE A 71 6.23 6.65 8.28
N LEU A 72 6.95 6.39 7.20
CA LEU A 72 8.07 5.46 7.20
C LEU A 72 9.35 6.10 7.77
N SER A 73 9.53 7.40 7.55
CA SER A 73 10.60 8.23 8.09
C SER A 73 10.21 9.71 8.02
N ASP A 74 11.06 10.59 8.55
CA ASP A 74 10.86 12.04 8.44
C ASP A 74 10.80 12.54 6.99
N THR A 75 11.38 11.79 6.04
CA THR A 75 11.41 12.16 4.60
C THR A 75 10.58 11.23 3.72
N SER A 76 9.83 10.30 4.30
CA SER A 76 9.04 9.33 3.54
C SER A 76 7.69 9.09 4.19
N VAL A 77 6.65 9.66 3.57
CA VAL A 77 5.25 9.52 3.96
C VAL A 77 4.46 9.06 2.74
N VAL A 78 3.76 7.96 2.87
CA VAL A 78 3.01 7.33 1.78
C VAL A 78 1.57 7.06 2.19
N GLN A 79 0.69 6.93 1.22
CA GLN A 79 -0.72 6.61 1.44
C GLN A 79 -1.13 5.38 0.60
N PRO A 80 -0.72 4.17 0.97
CA PRO A 80 -1.08 2.96 0.22
C PRO A 80 -2.59 2.75 0.16
N ASP A 81 -3.08 2.13 -0.91
CA ASP A 81 -4.52 1.93 -1.10
C ASP A 81 -5.13 1.05 0.00
N VAL A 82 -4.43 -0.02 0.41
CA VAL A 82 -4.81 -0.83 1.58
C VAL A 82 -3.58 -1.12 2.44
N VAL A 83 -3.76 -1.03 3.75
CA VAL A 83 -2.70 -1.30 4.74
C VAL A 83 -3.21 -2.30 5.78
N TYR A 84 -2.42 -3.33 6.05
CA TYR A 84 -2.66 -4.24 7.17
C TYR A 84 -1.57 -4.12 8.22
N VAL A 85 -2.01 -3.96 9.47
CA VAL A 85 -1.15 -3.90 10.66
C VAL A 85 -1.51 -5.09 11.55
N ALA A 86 -0.58 -6.03 11.70
CA ALA A 86 -0.75 -7.22 12.53
C ALA A 86 -0.81 -6.87 14.03
N THR A 87 -1.34 -7.78 14.83
CA THR A 87 -1.58 -7.57 16.27
C THR A 87 -0.32 -7.17 17.04
N ASP A 88 0.83 -7.73 16.69
CA ASP A 88 2.14 -7.44 17.30
C ASP A 88 2.70 -6.05 16.92
N ARG A 89 2.10 -5.40 15.91
CA ARG A 89 2.49 -4.08 15.39
C ARG A 89 1.46 -2.98 15.65
N LEU A 90 0.41 -3.23 16.41
CA LEU A 90 -0.65 -2.25 16.68
C LEU A 90 -0.15 -0.96 17.34
N ALA A 91 0.99 -1.00 18.02
CA ALA A 91 1.63 0.18 18.59
C ALA A 91 2.08 1.23 17.54
N LEU A 92 2.21 0.83 16.26
CA LEU A 92 2.48 1.75 15.15
C LEU A 92 1.30 2.68 14.82
N ILE A 93 0.09 2.31 15.23
CA ILE A 93 -1.11 3.09 14.95
C ILE A 93 -1.22 4.22 15.96
N THR A 94 -1.06 5.44 15.49
CA THR A 94 -1.11 6.65 16.30
C THR A 94 -2.23 7.60 15.84
N ARG A 95 -2.27 8.81 16.39
CA ARG A 95 -3.20 9.85 15.90
C ARG A 95 -2.75 10.49 14.60
N LEU A 96 -1.47 10.39 14.27
CA LEU A 96 -0.90 10.95 13.04
C LEU A 96 -1.06 10.01 11.84
N GLY A 97 -1.17 8.71 12.10
CA GLY A 97 -1.24 7.67 11.08
C GLY A 97 -0.60 6.38 11.55
N ILE A 98 0.08 5.69 10.66
CA ILE A 98 0.86 4.48 10.94
C ILE A 98 2.34 4.87 10.93
N GLU A 99 2.96 4.95 12.11
CA GLU A 99 4.35 5.38 12.27
C GLU A 99 5.30 4.18 12.24
N GLY A 100 5.82 3.87 11.06
CA GLY A 100 6.72 2.75 10.80
C GLY A 100 6.20 1.77 9.75
N ALA A 101 6.86 0.61 9.64
CA ALA A 101 6.55 -0.41 8.65
C ALA A 101 5.32 -1.25 9.05
N PRO A 102 4.18 -1.16 8.35
CA PRO A 102 3.06 -2.08 8.54
C PRO A 102 3.43 -3.50 8.11
N THR A 103 2.54 -4.47 8.32
CA THR A 103 2.78 -5.85 7.94
C THR A 103 2.61 -6.09 6.43
N LEU A 104 1.62 -5.44 5.84
CA LEU A 104 1.33 -5.51 4.40
C LEU A 104 0.92 -4.13 3.91
N VAL A 105 1.38 -3.76 2.75
CA VAL A 105 0.82 -2.70 1.92
C VAL A 105 0.35 -3.26 0.60
N VAL A 106 -0.76 -2.72 0.09
CA VAL A 106 -1.33 -3.06 -1.21
C VAL A 106 -1.46 -1.78 -2.01
N GLU A 107 -0.99 -1.81 -3.24
CA GLU A 107 -1.24 -0.79 -4.24
C GLU A 107 -2.10 -1.39 -5.36
N VAL A 108 -3.19 -0.72 -5.66
CA VAL A 108 -4.04 -1.04 -6.81
C VAL A 108 -3.58 -0.17 -7.97
N LEU A 109 -3.08 -0.80 -9.02
CA LEU A 109 -2.44 -0.10 -10.13
C LEU A 109 -3.44 0.76 -10.90
N SER A 110 -2.93 1.89 -11.37
CA SER A 110 -3.63 2.77 -12.32
C SER A 110 -2.63 3.26 -13.36
N PRO A 111 -3.07 3.72 -14.53
CA PRO A 111 -2.16 4.26 -15.55
C PRO A 111 -1.21 5.36 -15.05
N SER A 112 -1.65 6.14 -14.06
CA SER A 112 -0.86 7.25 -13.49
C SER A 112 0.14 6.81 -12.43
N THR A 113 -0.02 5.65 -11.78
CA THR A 113 0.81 5.22 -10.65
C THR A 113 1.65 3.97 -10.92
N THR A 114 1.32 3.19 -11.96
CA THR A 114 1.96 1.90 -12.25
C THR A 114 3.49 1.94 -12.20
N VAL A 115 4.13 2.96 -12.78
CA VAL A 115 5.60 3.08 -12.78
C VAL A 115 6.12 3.35 -11.37
N SER A 116 5.47 4.25 -10.62
CA SER A 116 5.84 4.55 -9.24
C SER A 116 5.68 3.33 -8.35
N ASP A 117 4.55 2.62 -8.45
CA ASP A 117 4.23 1.48 -7.59
C ASP A 117 5.19 0.31 -7.87
N ARG A 118 5.49 0.02 -9.16
CA ARG A 118 6.38 -1.08 -9.55
C ARG A 118 7.85 -0.82 -9.28
N HIS A 119 8.27 0.43 -9.11
CA HIS A 119 9.68 0.79 -8.95
C HIS A 119 9.96 1.60 -7.70
N THR A 120 9.49 2.84 -7.65
CA THR A 120 9.83 3.78 -6.56
C THR A 120 9.31 3.30 -5.21
N LYS A 121 8.01 2.98 -5.11
CA LYS A 121 7.40 2.51 -3.87
C LYS A 121 7.89 1.12 -3.50
N MET A 122 8.05 0.22 -4.46
CA MET A 122 8.60 -1.11 -4.20
C MET A 122 9.97 -1.03 -3.53
N GLN A 123 10.88 -0.19 -4.03
CA GLN A 123 12.19 0.03 -3.42
C GLN A 123 12.09 0.73 -2.05
N LEU A 124 11.21 1.72 -1.94
CA LEU A 124 10.98 2.45 -0.70
C LEU A 124 10.48 1.50 0.39
N TYR A 125 9.47 0.71 0.11
CA TYR A 125 8.89 -0.26 1.05
C TYR A 125 9.90 -1.33 1.48
N ALA A 126 10.70 -1.84 0.53
CA ALA A 126 11.77 -2.79 0.83
C ALA A 126 12.81 -2.21 1.79
N ARG A 127 13.27 -0.98 1.55
CA ARG A 127 14.25 -0.30 2.42
C ARG A 127 13.73 -0.06 3.83
N HIS A 128 12.44 0.19 3.98
CA HIS A 128 11.79 0.39 5.27
C HIS A 128 11.33 -0.89 5.94
N GLY A 129 11.55 -2.05 5.32
CA GLY A 129 11.34 -3.35 5.95
C GLY A 129 9.87 -3.77 6.03
N ILE A 130 9.02 -3.35 5.10
CA ILE A 130 7.62 -3.82 5.02
C ILE A 130 7.64 -5.27 4.55
N PRO A 131 7.14 -6.25 5.36
CA PRO A 131 7.30 -7.67 5.05
C PRO A 131 6.61 -8.13 3.77
N TRP A 132 5.41 -7.57 3.48
CA TRP A 132 4.59 -7.97 2.35
C TRP A 132 4.17 -6.78 1.51
N TYR A 133 4.24 -6.95 0.20
CA TYR A 133 3.80 -5.97 -0.78
C TYR A 133 2.95 -6.65 -1.85
N TRP A 134 1.72 -6.18 -2.05
CA TRP A 134 0.85 -6.67 -3.10
C TRP A 134 0.65 -5.59 -4.15
N LEU A 135 0.75 -5.99 -5.42
CA LEU A 135 0.37 -5.18 -6.57
C LEU A 135 -0.85 -5.81 -7.24
N VAL A 136 -1.93 -5.08 -7.32
CA VAL A 136 -3.19 -5.54 -7.88
C VAL A 136 -3.50 -4.69 -9.11
N ASP A 137 -3.65 -5.33 -10.25
CA ASP A 137 -3.92 -4.70 -11.54
C ASP A 137 -5.36 -4.99 -11.97
N PRO A 138 -6.29 -4.00 -11.86
CA PRO A 138 -7.68 -4.19 -12.24
C PRO A 138 -7.86 -4.43 -13.74
N ASP A 139 -7.08 -3.77 -14.59
CA ASP A 139 -7.20 -3.85 -16.05
C ASP A 139 -6.74 -5.21 -16.56
N ALA A 140 -5.62 -5.70 -16.02
CA ALA A 140 -5.08 -7.02 -16.36
C ALA A 140 -5.71 -8.16 -15.55
N ARG A 141 -6.53 -7.86 -14.53
CA ARG A 141 -7.04 -8.81 -13.53
C ARG A 141 -5.95 -9.71 -12.98
N THR A 142 -4.87 -9.09 -12.49
CA THR A 142 -3.75 -9.82 -11.89
C THR A 142 -3.46 -9.31 -10.49
N ALA A 143 -3.00 -10.20 -9.62
CA ALA A 143 -2.43 -9.85 -8.33
C ALA A 143 -1.05 -10.50 -8.18
N GLU A 144 -0.07 -9.69 -7.85
CA GLU A 144 1.31 -10.08 -7.59
C GLU A 144 1.59 -9.87 -6.10
N VAL A 145 2.07 -10.91 -5.44
CA VAL A 145 2.39 -10.93 -4.02
C VAL A 145 3.89 -11.03 -3.85
N TYR A 146 4.46 -10.04 -3.21
CA TYR A 146 5.88 -9.97 -2.96
C TYR A 146 6.18 -10.13 -1.47
N ARG A 147 7.21 -10.90 -1.16
CA ARG A 147 7.77 -11.06 0.17
C ARG A 147 9.12 -10.39 0.26
N LEU A 148 9.37 -9.67 1.35
CA LEU A 148 10.68 -9.08 1.60
C LEU A 148 11.67 -10.15 2.05
N GLU A 149 12.71 -10.37 1.24
CA GLU A 149 13.81 -11.29 1.54
C GLU A 149 15.14 -10.55 1.39
N ARG A 150 15.94 -10.51 2.46
CA ARG A 150 17.27 -9.87 2.44
C ARG A 150 17.32 -8.45 1.90
N GLY A 151 16.26 -7.66 2.15
CA GLY A 151 16.17 -6.27 1.74
C GLY A 151 15.67 -6.03 0.30
N VAL A 152 15.22 -7.09 -0.39
CA VAL A 152 14.60 -7.00 -1.72
C VAL A 152 13.28 -7.78 -1.74
N TYR A 153 12.36 -7.37 -2.60
CA TYR A 153 11.13 -8.12 -2.78
C TYR A 153 11.30 -9.25 -3.79
N GLU A 154 10.93 -10.46 -3.37
CA GLU A 154 10.84 -11.64 -4.22
C GLU A 154 9.36 -11.96 -4.48
N LEU A 155 9.03 -12.33 -5.72
CA LEU A 155 7.68 -12.73 -6.10
C LEU A 155 7.33 -14.07 -5.43
N ALA A 156 6.40 -14.03 -4.48
CA ALA A 156 5.94 -15.20 -3.73
C ALA A 156 4.76 -15.89 -4.40
N ALA A 157 3.86 -15.11 -5.02
CA ALA A 157 2.69 -15.63 -5.75
C ALA A 157 2.24 -14.64 -6.83
N ARG A 158 1.61 -15.19 -7.87
CA ARG A 158 0.90 -14.41 -8.89
C ARG A 158 -0.34 -15.16 -9.32
N VAL A 159 -1.45 -14.44 -9.37
CA VAL A 159 -2.72 -14.97 -9.91
C VAL A 159 -3.20 -14.09 -11.05
N ALA A 160 -3.99 -14.65 -11.95
CA ALA A 160 -4.52 -13.95 -13.11
C ALA A 160 -5.91 -14.46 -13.50
N GLY A 161 -6.75 -13.57 -14.01
CA GLY A 161 -8.08 -13.88 -14.52
C GLY A 161 -8.98 -14.51 -13.45
N ASP A 162 -9.45 -15.71 -13.72
CA ASP A 162 -10.42 -16.42 -12.90
C ASP A 162 -9.78 -17.29 -11.79
N GLN A 163 -8.51 -17.08 -11.50
CA GLN A 163 -7.84 -17.77 -10.40
C GLN A 163 -8.14 -17.08 -9.06
N PRO A 164 -8.50 -17.84 -8.01
CA PRO A 164 -8.69 -17.27 -6.68
C PRO A 164 -7.34 -16.80 -6.10
N LEU A 165 -7.37 -15.68 -5.42
CA LEU A 165 -6.20 -15.19 -4.68
C LEU A 165 -6.18 -15.82 -3.30
N CYS A 166 -5.17 -16.66 -3.05
CA CYS A 166 -4.85 -17.21 -1.74
C CYS A 166 -3.36 -16.94 -1.50
N ALA A 167 -3.05 -15.97 -0.65
CA ALA A 167 -1.69 -15.50 -0.53
C ALA A 167 -1.32 -14.98 0.86
N ALA A 168 -0.05 -15.14 1.18
CA ALA A 168 0.53 -14.60 2.41
C ALA A 168 0.37 -13.05 2.48
N PRO A 169 0.14 -12.49 3.68
CA PRO A 169 0.22 -13.15 4.99
C PRO A 169 -1.08 -13.89 5.43
N PHE A 170 -2.03 -14.15 4.52
CA PHE A 170 -3.32 -14.75 4.82
C PHE A 170 -3.52 -16.09 4.08
N PRO A 171 -2.78 -17.16 4.41
CA PRO A 171 -2.85 -18.42 3.69
C PRO A 171 -4.23 -19.10 3.76
N ASP A 172 -5.01 -18.79 4.80
CA ASP A 172 -6.35 -19.36 5.02
C ASP A 172 -7.46 -18.51 4.39
N LEU A 173 -7.14 -17.37 3.80
CA LEU A 173 -8.10 -16.52 3.09
C LEU A 173 -8.05 -16.81 1.61
N THR A 174 -9.17 -17.26 1.07
CA THR A 174 -9.38 -17.41 -0.38
C THR A 174 -10.31 -16.32 -0.88
N MET A 175 -9.80 -15.46 -1.75
CA MET A 175 -10.58 -14.40 -2.41
C MET A 175 -10.99 -14.87 -3.80
N ALA A 176 -12.28 -15.09 -3.99
CA ALA A 176 -12.82 -15.49 -5.28
C ALA A 176 -12.68 -14.36 -6.31
N PRO A 177 -12.41 -14.66 -7.59
CA PRO A 177 -12.26 -13.65 -8.63
C PRO A 177 -13.49 -12.74 -8.75
N GLU A 178 -14.68 -13.31 -8.63
CA GLU A 178 -15.95 -12.56 -8.70
C GLU A 178 -16.09 -11.55 -7.55
N ALA A 179 -15.51 -11.85 -6.38
CA ALA A 179 -15.54 -10.96 -5.24
C ALA A 179 -14.45 -9.88 -5.31
N LEU A 180 -13.40 -10.10 -6.10
CA LEU A 180 -12.28 -9.18 -6.23
C LEU A 180 -12.44 -8.23 -7.43
N TRP A 181 -12.92 -8.78 -8.58
CA TRP A 181 -13.00 -8.06 -9.86
C TRP A 181 -14.42 -7.64 -10.26
N ALA A 182 -15.41 -7.74 -9.35
CA ALA A 182 -16.83 -7.47 -9.63
C ALA A 182 -17.10 -6.06 -10.13
#